data_224d488112836298909701c778f30ab2
#
_entry.id   224d488112836298909701c778f30ab2
#
_cell.length_a   1.000
_cell.length_b   1.000
_cell.length_c   1.000
_cell.angle_alpha   90.00
_cell.angle_beta   90.00
_cell.angle_gamma   90.00
#
_symmetry.space_group_name_H-M   'P 1'
#
loop_
_entity.id
_entity.type
_entity.pdbx_description
1 polymer ?
#
loop_
_entity_poly.entity_id
_entity_poly.type
_entity_poly.pdbx_seq_one_letter_code
_entity_poly.pdbx_strand_id
1 'polypeptide(L)'
;DVSFTVEDGEMLVITGPNGGGKSTLAKLLMGINEATGGKIILDGQDITSYTIDKRAQAGMGFAFQQPPRFKGMTVKRLLSLAAGRELDDTTCCELLSSVGLCAKEYINREADATLSGGEMKRIEIATVLAKDHKICVFDEPEAGIDLWSFSMLIKRFEQIHKEKKQSLILISHQERIIRMADRIMVIGDGKVEAVGTADEIVPILFGKKPESCGCRIQKGGELYER
;
A
#
# COMPACT_ATOMS: atom_id res chain seq x y z
N ASP A 1 -12.77 17.29 2.46
CA ASP A 1 -13.55 16.34 3.29
C ASP A 1 -13.61 14.99 2.57
N VAL A 2 -13.23 13.91 3.28
CA VAL A 2 -13.25 12.54 2.78
C VAL A 2 -14.09 11.70 3.73
N SER A 3 -15.15 11.05 3.21
CA SER A 3 -15.99 10.12 3.96
C SER A 3 -16.17 8.84 3.16
N PHE A 4 -15.91 7.70 3.78
CA PHE A 4 -16.09 6.38 3.16
C PHE A 4 -16.20 5.31 4.24
N THR A 5 -16.64 4.14 3.84
CA THR A 5 -16.68 2.91 4.64
C THR A 5 -15.86 1.83 3.96
N VAL A 6 -15.39 0.85 4.71
CA VAL A 6 -14.78 -0.38 4.22
C VAL A 6 -15.48 -1.53 4.92
N GLU A 7 -16.05 -2.44 4.14
CA GLU A 7 -16.75 -3.61 4.67
C GLU A 7 -15.76 -4.72 5.08
N ASP A 8 -16.23 -5.64 5.90
CA ASP A 8 -15.40 -6.77 6.35
C ASP A 8 -14.96 -7.63 5.17
N GLY A 9 -13.64 -7.85 5.08
CA GLY A 9 -13.01 -8.60 4.00
C GLY A 9 -13.00 -7.89 2.64
N GLU A 10 -13.38 -6.61 2.59
CA GLU A 10 -13.33 -5.81 1.37
C GLU A 10 -11.90 -5.43 0.99
N MET A 11 -11.63 -5.40 -0.32
CA MET A 11 -10.45 -4.77 -0.91
C MET A 11 -10.85 -3.42 -1.54
N LEU A 12 -10.53 -2.33 -0.85
CA LEU A 12 -10.68 -0.96 -1.37
C LEU A 12 -9.36 -0.48 -1.96
N VAL A 13 -9.38 -0.08 -3.23
CA VAL A 13 -8.22 0.60 -3.84
C VAL A 13 -8.47 2.09 -3.90
N ILE A 14 -7.50 2.86 -3.40
CA ILE A 14 -7.49 4.32 -3.45
C ILE A 14 -6.51 4.75 -4.54
N THR A 15 -6.99 5.52 -5.51
CA THR A 15 -6.17 6.05 -6.61
C THR A 15 -6.47 7.52 -6.85
N GLY A 16 -5.83 8.13 -7.85
CA GLY A 16 -6.00 9.55 -8.19
C GLY A 16 -4.66 10.27 -8.39
N PRO A 17 -4.63 11.54 -8.80
CA PRO A 17 -3.41 12.25 -9.16
C PRO A 17 -2.40 12.32 -8.01
N ASN A 18 -1.12 12.49 -8.37
CA ASN A 18 -0.07 12.76 -7.39
C ASN A 18 -0.37 14.09 -6.69
N GLY A 19 -0.15 14.12 -5.35
CA GLY A 19 -0.52 15.28 -4.54
C GLY A 19 -2.00 15.35 -4.16
N GLY A 20 -2.87 14.46 -4.67
CA GLY A 20 -4.32 14.47 -4.38
C GLY A 20 -4.72 14.17 -2.93
N GLY A 21 -3.77 13.76 -2.04
CA GLY A 21 -4.05 13.54 -0.62
C GLY A 21 -4.12 12.07 -0.18
N LYS A 22 -3.84 11.11 -1.06
CA LYS A 22 -3.94 9.67 -0.79
C LYS A 22 -3.07 9.21 0.39
N SER A 23 -1.76 9.49 0.36
CA SER A 23 -0.84 9.14 1.46
C SER A 23 -1.12 9.93 2.73
N THR A 24 -1.68 11.16 2.61
CA THR A 24 -2.14 11.93 3.77
C THR A 24 -3.32 11.21 4.43
N LEU A 25 -4.28 10.71 3.65
CA LEU A 25 -5.39 9.93 4.18
C LEU A 25 -4.90 8.66 4.88
N ALA A 26 -3.96 7.90 4.28
CA ALA A 26 -3.37 6.72 4.91
C ALA A 26 -2.71 7.06 6.27
N LYS A 27 -1.97 8.17 6.33
CA LYS A 27 -1.35 8.64 7.58
C LYS A 27 -2.37 9.08 8.63
N LEU A 28 -3.49 9.67 8.21
CA LEU A 28 -4.62 10.01 9.09
C LEU A 28 -5.27 8.74 9.66
N LEU A 29 -5.51 7.72 8.84
CA LEU A 29 -6.06 6.44 9.27
C LEU A 29 -5.19 5.76 10.33
N MET A 30 -3.87 5.87 10.20
CA MET A 30 -2.92 5.29 11.19
C MET A 30 -2.62 6.19 12.39
N GLY A 31 -3.12 7.44 12.42
CA GLY A 31 -2.83 8.38 13.51
C GLY A 31 -1.41 8.94 13.48
N ILE A 32 -0.73 8.85 12.33
CA ILE A 32 0.56 9.52 12.10
C ILE A 32 0.34 11.03 11.97
N ASN A 33 -0.73 11.41 11.28
CA ASN A 33 -1.23 12.78 11.21
C ASN A 33 -2.51 12.87 12.05
N GLU A 34 -2.68 13.99 12.73
CA GLU A 34 -3.92 14.28 13.46
C GLU A 34 -5.02 14.75 12.50
N ALA A 35 -6.23 14.26 12.70
CA ALA A 35 -7.39 14.73 11.96
C ALA A 35 -7.84 16.10 12.50
N THR A 36 -8.04 17.08 11.62
CA THR A 36 -8.57 18.39 11.99
C THR A 36 -10.07 18.37 12.26
N GLY A 37 -10.76 17.31 11.90
CA GLY A 37 -12.18 17.08 12.12
C GLY A 37 -12.64 15.72 11.59
N GLY A 38 -13.89 15.37 11.87
CA GLY A 38 -14.46 14.07 11.51
C GLY A 38 -14.18 12.98 12.54
N LYS A 39 -14.48 11.74 12.16
CA LYS A 39 -14.31 10.55 13.01
C LYS A 39 -13.75 9.39 12.22
N ILE A 40 -12.98 8.55 12.89
CA ILE A 40 -12.48 7.27 12.39
C ILE A 40 -13.06 6.18 13.30
N ILE A 41 -13.89 5.32 12.72
CA ILE A 41 -14.58 4.25 13.43
C ILE A 41 -14.04 2.91 12.93
N LEU A 42 -13.62 2.03 13.84
CA LEU A 42 -13.19 0.66 13.55
C LEU A 42 -14.06 -0.29 14.37
N ASP A 43 -14.82 -1.17 13.71
CA ASP A 43 -15.77 -2.11 14.34
C ASP A 43 -16.69 -1.44 15.36
N GLY A 44 -17.27 -0.28 15.00
CA GLY A 44 -18.15 0.49 15.86
C GLY A 44 -17.45 1.29 16.97
N GLN A 45 -16.13 1.16 17.12
CA GLN A 45 -15.34 1.90 18.10
C GLN A 45 -14.72 3.16 17.48
N ASP A 46 -14.94 4.31 18.13
CA ASP A 46 -14.29 5.56 17.73
C ASP A 46 -12.80 5.52 18.14
N ILE A 47 -11.93 5.49 17.15
CA ILE A 47 -10.47 5.45 17.31
C ILE A 47 -9.80 6.77 16.89
N THR A 48 -10.57 7.83 16.68
CA THR A 48 -10.08 9.12 16.16
C THR A 48 -8.91 9.65 16.98
N SER A 49 -9.01 9.59 18.32
CA SER A 49 -7.98 10.07 19.25
C SER A 49 -6.90 9.02 19.60
N TYR A 50 -6.96 7.83 18.99
CA TYR A 50 -5.98 6.78 19.28
C TYR A 50 -4.62 7.13 18.70
N THR A 51 -3.58 6.88 19.49
CA THR A 51 -2.18 6.90 19.04
C THR A 51 -1.89 5.73 18.08
N ILE A 52 -0.79 5.80 17.35
CA ILE A 52 -0.38 4.79 16.35
C ILE A 52 -0.36 3.39 16.98
N ASP A 53 0.24 3.25 18.17
CA ASP A 53 0.33 1.98 18.90
C ASP A 53 -1.05 1.43 19.29
N LYS A 54 -1.97 2.28 19.74
CA LYS A 54 -3.34 1.89 20.07
C LYS A 54 -4.12 1.46 18.82
N ARG A 55 -3.93 2.12 17.68
CA ARG A 55 -4.56 1.69 16.41
C ARG A 55 -4.00 0.35 15.93
N ALA A 56 -2.68 0.14 16.06
CA ALA A 56 -2.06 -1.16 15.76
C ALA A 56 -2.58 -2.28 16.69
N GLN A 57 -2.79 -1.99 17.99
CA GLN A 57 -3.40 -2.93 18.94
C GLN A 57 -4.88 -3.18 18.66
N ALA A 58 -5.61 -2.20 18.14
CA ALA A 58 -7.00 -2.34 17.72
C ALA A 58 -7.16 -3.21 16.45
N GLY A 59 -6.07 -3.57 15.77
CA GLY A 59 -6.06 -4.46 14.61
C GLY A 59 -5.78 -3.79 13.28
N MET A 60 -5.16 -2.60 13.27
CA MET A 60 -4.74 -1.94 12.03
C MET A 60 -3.29 -2.30 11.69
N GLY A 61 -3.05 -2.75 10.44
CA GLY A 61 -1.72 -2.93 9.85
C GLY A 61 -1.40 -1.80 8.88
N PHE A 62 -0.12 -1.42 8.77
CA PHE A 62 0.31 -0.36 7.85
C PHE A 62 1.67 -0.62 7.23
N ALA A 63 1.76 -0.51 5.90
CA ALA A 63 3.00 -0.46 5.16
C ALA A 63 3.19 0.93 4.55
N PHE A 64 4.32 1.56 4.85
CA PHE A 64 4.64 2.92 4.44
C PHE A 64 5.04 2.99 2.96
N GLN A 65 4.86 4.13 2.31
CA GLN A 65 5.40 4.38 0.97
C GLN A 65 6.93 4.18 0.94
N GLN A 66 7.64 4.69 1.96
CA GLN A 66 9.06 4.45 2.17
C GLN A 66 9.25 3.59 3.42
N PRO A 67 9.74 2.35 3.27
CA PRO A 67 9.90 1.44 4.40
C PRO A 67 10.95 1.95 5.39
N PRO A 68 10.69 1.85 6.70
CA PRO A 68 11.67 2.18 7.73
C PRO A 68 12.82 1.17 7.73
N ARG A 69 14.00 1.61 8.15
CA ARG A 69 15.21 0.79 8.27
C ARG A 69 15.57 0.58 9.73
N PHE A 70 16.00 -0.64 10.07
CA PHE A 70 16.24 -1.05 11.45
C PHE A 70 17.69 -1.56 11.60
N LYS A 71 18.63 -0.63 11.82
CA LYS A 71 20.03 -0.97 12.03
C LYS A 71 20.22 -1.89 13.26
N GLY A 72 20.99 -2.95 13.10
CA GLY A 72 21.27 -3.92 14.17
C GLY A 72 20.13 -4.94 14.40
N MET A 73 19.11 -4.97 13.52
CA MET A 73 18.01 -5.91 13.62
C MET A 73 17.96 -6.80 12.37
N THR A 74 18.03 -8.12 12.58
CA THR A 74 17.89 -9.07 11.46
C THR A 74 16.45 -9.15 10.98
N VAL A 75 16.26 -9.56 9.73
CA VAL A 75 14.93 -9.76 9.13
C VAL A 75 14.10 -10.75 9.96
N LYS A 76 14.69 -11.87 10.45
CA LYS A 76 14.00 -12.81 11.34
C LYS A 76 13.51 -12.13 12.61
N ARG A 77 14.37 -11.33 13.23
CA ARG A 77 14.02 -10.61 14.47
C ARG A 77 12.89 -9.61 14.23
N LEU A 78 12.94 -8.92 13.09
CA LEU A 78 11.90 -7.96 12.69
C LEU A 78 10.55 -8.65 12.46
N LEU A 79 10.53 -9.79 11.74
CA LEU A 79 9.34 -10.60 11.52
C LEU A 79 8.75 -11.14 12.84
N SER A 80 9.60 -11.65 13.73
CA SER A 80 9.19 -12.17 15.06
C SER A 80 8.58 -11.05 15.92
N LEU A 81 9.20 -9.86 15.90
CA LEU A 81 8.69 -8.70 16.62
C LEU A 81 7.31 -8.27 16.09
N ALA A 82 7.14 -8.22 14.77
CA ALA A 82 5.88 -7.88 14.14
C ALA A 82 4.77 -8.91 14.44
N ALA A 83 5.13 -10.20 14.43
CA ALA A 83 4.22 -11.29 14.80
C ALA A 83 3.84 -11.31 16.29
N GLY A 84 4.60 -10.59 17.15
CA GLY A 84 4.41 -10.64 18.61
C GLY A 84 4.82 -11.96 19.26
N ARG A 85 5.55 -12.83 18.54
CA ARG A 85 6.07 -14.12 19.01
C ARG A 85 7.33 -14.50 18.26
N GLU A 86 8.14 -15.38 18.82
CA GLU A 86 9.27 -15.95 18.08
C GLU A 86 8.74 -16.79 16.90
N LEU A 87 9.35 -16.57 15.73
CA LEU A 87 9.04 -17.32 14.51
C LEU A 87 10.18 -18.32 14.24
N ASP A 88 9.79 -19.54 13.85
CA ASP A 88 10.73 -20.52 13.32
C ASP A 88 11.13 -20.19 11.88
N ASP A 89 12.17 -20.85 11.38
CA ASP A 89 12.70 -20.59 10.04
C ASP A 89 11.71 -20.96 8.94
N THR A 90 10.81 -21.92 9.19
CA THR A 90 9.77 -22.35 8.24
C THR A 90 8.76 -21.25 8.03
N THR A 91 8.21 -20.71 9.11
CA THR A 91 7.27 -19.58 9.07
C THR A 91 7.90 -18.34 8.43
N CYS A 92 9.16 -18.03 8.78
CA CYS A 92 9.89 -16.94 8.13
C CYS A 92 10.07 -17.19 6.63
N CYS A 93 10.35 -18.45 6.23
CA CYS A 93 10.46 -18.82 4.83
C CYS A 93 9.15 -18.60 4.06
N GLU A 94 8.02 -19.02 4.63
CA GLU A 94 6.71 -18.83 4.03
C GLU A 94 6.37 -17.34 3.86
N LEU A 95 6.59 -16.51 4.89
CA LEU A 95 6.37 -15.07 4.83
C LEU A 95 7.22 -14.40 3.76
N LEU A 96 8.54 -14.65 3.76
CA LEU A 96 9.46 -14.05 2.79
C LEU A 96 9.18 -14.53 1.36
N SER A 97 8.91 -15.82 1.18
CA SER A 97 8.58 -16.38 -0.13
C SER A 97 7.28 -15.78 -0.67
N SER A 98 6.30 -15.50 0.19
CA SER A 98 5.01 -14.90 -0.22
C SER A 98 5.17 -13.50 -0.84
N VAL A 99 6.25 -12.81 -0.52
CA VAL A 99 6.60 -11.49 -1.09
C VAL A 99 7.78 -11.57 -2.08
N GLY A 100 8.16 -12.77 -2.51
CA GLY A 100 9.19 -12.99 -3.53
C GLY A 100 10.62 -12.83 -3.02
N LEU A 101 10.90 -13.12 -1.74
CA LEU A 101 12.24 -13.14 -1.16
C LEU A 101 12.68 -14.56 -0.79
N CYS A 102 13.93 -14.90 -1.06
CA CYS A 102 14.51 -16.19 -0.65
C CYS A 102 14.93 -16.12 0.82
N ALA A 103 14.26 -16.88 1.71
CA ALA A 103 14.57 -16.84 3.13
C ALA A 103 16.05 -17.14 3.44
N LYS A 104 16.68 -18.09 2.73
CA LYS A 104 18.10 -18.46 2.92
C LYS A 104 19.05 -17.26 2.77
N GLU A 105 18.68 -16.30 1.91
CA GLU A 105 19.49 -15.12 1.63
C GLU A 105 19.21 -13.96 2.58
N TYR A 106 17.97 -13.85 3.10
CA TYR A 106 17.52 -12.65 3.81
C TYR A 106 17.32 -12.84 5.31
N ILE A 107 16.99 -14.05 5.79
CA ILE A 107 16.53 -14.28 7.16
C ILE A 107 17.52 -13.76 8.24
N ASN A 108 18.83 -13.89 7.98
CA ASN A 108 19.90 -13.48 8.90
C ASN A 108 20.52 -12.11 8.53
N ARG A 109 20.08 -11.48 7.45
CA ARG A 109 20.56 -10.14 7.08
C ARG A 109 19.93 -9.08 7.96
N GLU A 110 20.66 -7.99 8.19
CA GLU A 110 20.10 -6.82 8.85
C GLU A 110 19.13 -6.07 7.94
N ALA A 111 18.04 -5.56 8.50
CA ALA A 111 17.05 -4.75 7.81
C ALA A 111 17.52 -3.28 7.70
N ASP A 112 18.69 -3.06 7.12
CA ASP A 112 19.40 -1.79 7.10
C ASP A 112 19.63 -1.22 5.69
N ALA A 113 20.61 -0.33 5.56
CA ALA A 113 20.93 0.37 4.31
C ALA A 113 21.59 -0.52 3.24
N THR A 114 22.00 -1.74 3.57
CA THR A 114 22.58 -2.70 2.60
C THR A 114 21.52 -3.36 1.72
N LEU A 115 20.24 -3.28 2.14
CA LEU A 115 19.12 -3.76 1.35
C LEU A 115 18.67 -2.67 0.35
N SER A 116 18.34 -3.09 -0.86
CA SER A 116 17.72 -2.21 -1.85
C SER A 116 16.34 -1.72 -1.37
N GLY A 117 15.82 -0.66 -1.98
CA GLY A 117 14.49 -0.14 -1.65
C GLY A 117 13.39 -1.18 -1.85
N GLY A 118 13.44 -1.94 -2.95
CA GLY A 118 12.45 -2.98 -3.24
C GLY A 118 12.55 -4.20 -2.33
N GLU A 119 13.76 -4.60 -1.90
CA GLU A 119 13.93 -5.65 -0.88
C GLU A 119 13.35 -5.22 0.45
N MET A 120 13.66 -4.00 0.88
CA MET A 120 13.17 -3.46 2.14
C MET A 120 11.64 -3.30 2.12
N LYS A 121 11.06 -2.88 0.99
CA LYS A 121 9.60 -2.79 0.80
C LYS A 121 8.92 -4.15 0.96
N ARG A 122 9.48 -5.18 0.35
CA ARG A 122 8.96 -6.55 0.48
C ARG A 122 9.08 -7.10 1.89
N ILE A 123 10.18 -6.82 2.59
CA ILE A 123 10.35 -7.20 4.00
C ILE A 123 9.32 -6.46 4.86
N GLU A 124 9.10 -5.16 4.65
CA GLU A 124 8.06 -4.41 5.35
C GLU A 124 6.68 -5.03 5.15
N ILE A 125 6.30 -5.34 3.91
CA ILE A 125 5.02 -6.00 3.62
C ILE A 125 4.94 -7.35 4.35
N ALA A 126 6.01 -8.15 4.34
CA ALA A 126 6.07 -9.41 5.10
C ALA A 126 5.87 -9.20 6.60
N THR A 127 6.39 -8.11 7.19
CA THR A 127 6.16 -7.79 8.61
C THR A 127 4.69 -7.47 8.89
N VAL A 128 4.02 -6.72 8.01
CA VAL A 128 2.58 -6.46 8.15
C VAL A 128 1.79 -7.77 8.05
N LEU A 129 2.18 -8.67 7.15
CA LEU A 129 1.51 -9.96 6.93
C LEU A 129 1.88 -11.03 7.99
N ALA A 130 2.86 -10.77 8.87
CA ALA A 130 3.26 -11.70 9.93
C ALA A 130 2.27 -11.80 11.09
N LYS A 131 1.30 -10.90 11.15
CA LYS A 131 0.26 -10.84 12.19
C LYS A 131 -1.11 -10.70 11.52
N ASP A 132 -2.13 -11.28 12.15
CA ASP A 132 -3.51 -11.07 11.73
C ASP A 132 -3.96 -9.66 12.12
N HIS A 133 -4.49 -8.93 11.15
CA HIS A 133 -5.07 -7.61 11.31
C HIS A 133 -6.55 -7.65 10.89
N LYS A 134 -7.35 -6.72 11.40
CA LYS A 134 -8.72 -6.50 10.91
C LYS A 134 -8.69 -5.79 9.57
N ILE A 135 -7.81 -4.80 9.46
CA ILE A 135 -7.61 -4.02 8.25
C ILE A 135 -6.13 -3.69 8.05
N CYS A 136 -5.64 -3.84 6.83
CA CYS A 136 -4.30 -3.45 6.44
C CYS A 136 -4.33 -2.32 5.40
N VAL A 137 -3.51 -1.30 5.62
CA VAL A 137 -3.31 -0.20 4.69
C VAL A 137 -1.91 -0.30 4.07
N PHE A 138 -1.82 -0.34 2.75
CA PHE A 138 -0.57 -0.39 2.00
C PHE A 138 -0.46 0.86 1.13
N ASP A 139 0.54 1.70 1.40
CA ASP A 139 0.79 2.91 0.63
C ASP A 139 1.85 2.62 -0.45
N GLU A 140 1.43 2.55 -1.71
CA GLU A 140 2.21 2.21 -2.89
C GLU A 140 3.07 0.95 -2.69
N PRO A 141 2.43 -0.23 -2.45
CA PRO A 141 3.15 -1.47 -2.14
C PRO A 141 4.06 -1.94 -3.27
N GLU A 142 3.84 -1.47 -4.49
CA GLU A 142 4.63 -1.76 -5.68
C GLU A 142 5.89 -0.90 -5.83
N ALA A 143 6.06 0.16 -5.05
CA ALA A 143 7.13 1.12 -5.22
C ALA A 143 8.53 0.48 -5.13
N GLY A 144 9.32 0.60 -6.21
CA GLY A 144 10.68 0.07 -6.27
C GLY A 144 10.78 -1.45 -6.36
N ILE A 145 9.69 -2.18 -6.57
CA ILE A 145 9.66 -3.63 -6.75
C ILE A 145 9.77 -3.98 -8.24
N ASP A 146 10.59 -4.98 -8.56
CA ASP A 146 10.72 -5.50 -9.91
C ASP A 146 9.45 -6.28 -10.36
N LEU A 147 9.28 -6.44 -11.67
CA LEU A 147 8.09 -7.04 -12.27
C LEU A 147 7.79 -8.47 -11.78
N TRP A 148 8.81 -9.27 -11.52
CA TRP A 148 8.66 -10.67 -11.10
C TRP A 148 8.18 -10.73 -9.65
N SER A 149 8.84 -9.98 -8.76
CA SER A 149 8.47 -9.85 -7.36
C SER A 149 7.09 -9.20 -7.19
N PHE A 150 6.77 -8.22 -8.02
CA PHE A 150 5.44 -7.61 -8.04
C PHE A 150 4.34 -8.63 -8.38
N SER A 151 4.62 -9.55 -9.31
CA SER A 151 3.65 -10.62 -9.63
C SER A 151 3.41 -11.58 -8.47
N MET A 152 4.41 -11.84 -7.61
CA MET A 152 4.24 -12.61 -6.38
C MET A 152 3.38 -11.85 -5.36
N LEU A 153 3.65 -10.57 -5.20
CA LEU A 153 2.88 -9.69 -4.28
C LEU A 153 1.40 -9.61 -4.67
N ILE A 154 1.10 -9.47 -5.97
CA ILE A 154 -0.28 -9.52 -6.48
C ILE A 154 -0.98 -10.82 -6.07
N LYS A 155 -0.35 -11.97 -6.30
CA LYS A 155 -0.91 -13.29 -5.91
C LYS A 155 -1.18 -13.36 -4.41
N ARG A 156 -0.30 -12.76 -3.58
CA ARG A 156 -0.49 -12.71 -2.13
C ARG A 156 -1.69 -11.87 -1.75
N PHE A 157 -1.87 -10.70 -2.35
CA PHE A 157 -3.06 -9.87 -2.11
C PHE A 157 -4.34 -10.56 -2.58
N GLU A 158 -4.34 -11.21 -3.76
CA GLU A 158 -5.46 -12.01 -4.24
C GLU A 158 -5.84 -13.14 -3.26
N GLN A 159 -4.84 -13.82 -2.69
CA GLN A 159 -5.07 -14.86 -1.70
C GLN A 159 -5.72 -14.32 -0.44
N ILE A 160 -5.16 -13.24 0.14
CA ILE A 160 -5.71 -12.59 1.33
C ILE A 160 -7.14 -12.14 1.08
N HIS A 161 -7.40 -11.52 -0.08
CA HIS A 161 -8.74 -11.07 -0.46
C HIS A 161 -9.73 -12.23 -0.60
N LYS A 162 -9.33 -13.36 -1.18
CA LYS A 162 -10.18 -14.57 -1.27
C LYS A 162 -10.51 -15.17 0.09
N GLU A 163 -9.59 -15.11 1.03
CA GLU A 163 -9.81 -15.63 2.39
C GLU A 163 -10.81 -14.80 3.20
N LYS A 164 -11.03 -13.52 2.82
CA LYS A 164 -11.97 -12.58 3.48
C LYS A 164 -11.78 -12.43 5.00
N LYS A 165 -10.58 -12.74 5.49
CA LYS A 165 -10.27 -12.67 6.93
C LYS A 165 -9.92 -11.28 7.42
N GLN A 166 -9.47 -10.43 6.52
CA GLN A 166 -9.09 -9.05 6.79
C GLN A 166 -9.43 -8.15 5.62
N SER A 167 -9.73 -6.91 5.91
CA SER A 167 -9.97 -5.89 4.89
C SER A 167 -8.65 -5.28 4.42
N LEU A 168 -8.58 -4.85 3.15
CA LEU A 168 -7.40 -4.25 2.56
C LEU A 168 -7.72 -2.87 2.01
N ILE A 169 -6.91 -1.88 2.36
CA ILE A 169 -6.84 -0.58 1.68
C ILE A 169 -5.51 -0.51 0.94
N LEU A 170 -5.54 -0.47 -0.38
CA LEU A 170 -4.35 -0.36 -1.22
C LEU A 170 -4.34 0.99 -1.91
N ILE A 171 -3.34 1.82 -1.64
CA ILE A 171 -3.10 3.04 -2.40
C ILE A 171 -2.19 2.68 -3.56
N SER A 172 -2.68 2.76 -4.78
CA SER A 172 -1.92 2.34 -5.95
C SER A 172 -2.37 3.03 -7.23
N HIS A 173 -1.44 3.13 -8.18
CA HIS A 173 -1.68 3.54 -9.57
C HIS A 173 -1.56 2.37 -10.56
N GLN A 174 -1.22 1.18 -10.07
CA GLN A 174 -1.03 0.00 -10.90
C GLN A 174 -2.36 -0.59 -11.33
N GLU A 175 -2.59 -0.68 -12.65
CA GLU A 175 -3.83 -1.21 -13.23
C GLU A 175 -4.18 -2.61 -12.68
N ARG A 176 -3.15 -3.49 -12.47
CA ARG A 176 -3.39 -4.82 -11.93
C ARG A 176 -3.96 -4.81 -10.52
N ILE A 177 -3.50 -3.90 -9.65
CA ILE A 177 -4.04 -3.71 -8.30
C ILE A 177 -5.45 -3.14 -8.39
N ILE A 178 -5.65 -2.11 -9.22
CA ILE A 178 -6.94 -1.44 -9.40
C ILE A 178 -8.02 -2.43 -9.85
N ARG A 179 -7.69 -3.35 -10.78
CA ARG A 179 -8.64 -4.35 -11.29
C ARG A 179 -9.00 -5.47 -10.30
N MET A 180 -8.24 -5.63 -9.22
CA MET A 180 -8.52 -6.63 -8.17
C MET A 180 -9.52 -6.13 -7.12
N ALA A 181 -9.77 -4.82 -7.08
CA ALA A 181 -10.56 -4.17 -6.04
C ALA A 181 -12.04 -4.56 -6.11
N ASP A 182 -12.66 -4.75 -4.95
CA ASP A 182 -14.13 -4.76 -4.84
C ASP A 182 -14.68 -3.36 -5.15
N ARG A 183 -14.02 -2.32 -4.59
CA ARG A 183 -14.31 -0.91 -4.88
C ARG A 183 -13.04 -0.11 -5.07
N ILE A 184 -13.19 0.92 -5.90
CA ILE A 184 -12.15 1.91 -6.18
C ILE A 184 -12.63 3.27 -5.73
N MET A 185 -11.80 3.99 -5.00
CA MET A 185 -12.03 5.38 -4.61
C MET A 185 -10.97 6.27 -5.28
N VAL A 186 -11.45 7.25 -6.03
CA VAL A 186 -10.58 8.26 -6.67
C VAL A 186 -10.53 9.49 -5.78
N ILE A 187 -9.32 9.89 -5.39
CA ILE A 187 -9.09 11.09 -4.56
C ILE A 187 -8.33 12.12 -5.37
N GLY A 188 -8.88 13.32 -5.47
CA GLY A 188 -8.25 14.52 -6.03
C GLY A 188 -8.46 15.72 -5.13
N ASP A 189 -7.43 16.56 -4.97
CA ASP A 189 -7.46 17.78 -4.16
C ASP A 189 -8.04 17.62 -2.75
N GLY A 190 -7.73 16.49 -2.08
CA GLY A 190 -8.20 16.17 -0.74
C GLY A 190 -9.70 15.85 -0.65
N LYS A 191 -10.34 15.50 -1.75
CA LYS A 191 -11.76 15.12 -1.83
C LYS A 191 -11.94 13.81 -2.57
N VAL A 192 -13.05 13.14 -2.29
CA VAL A 192 -13.49 11.98 -3.08
C VAL A 192 -14.13 12.49 -4.37
N GLU A 193 -13.53 12.14 -5.51
CA GLU A 193 -14.03 12.50 -6.83
C GLU A 193 -14.98 11.45 -7.40
N ALA A 194 -14.68 10.17 -7.13
CA ALA A 194 -15.52 9.05 -7.55
C ALA A 194 -15.32 7.84 -6.63
N VAL A 195 -16.37 7.05 -6.45
CA VAL A 195 -16.33 5.72 -5.80
C VAL A 195 -17.22 4.79 -6.61
N GLY A 196 -16.74 3.58 -6.87
CA GLY A 196 -17.51 2.57 -7.59
C GLY A 196 -16.75 1.26 -7.69
N THR A 197 -17.36 0.29 -8.36
CA THR A 197 -16.74 -1.00 -8.68
C THR A 197 -15.63 -0.84 -9.72
N ALA A 198 -14.81 -1.89 -9.89
CA ALA A 198 -13.80 -1.90 -10.94
C ALA A 198 -14.39 -1.69 -12.34
N ASP A 199 -15.55 -2.29 -12.62
CA ASP A 199 -16.22 -2.19 -13.92
C ASP A 199 -16.70 -0.76 -14.22
N GLU A 200 -17.06 0.01 -13.20
CA GLU A 200 -17.50 1.40 -13.34
C GLU A 200 -16.32 2.38 -13.45
N ILE A 201 -15.29 2.21 -12.64
CA ILE A 201 -14.20 3.20 -12.48
C ILE A 201 -13.05 2.97 -13.45
N VAL A 202 -12.70 1.71 -13.78
CA VAL A 202 -11.58 1.40 -14.69
C VAL A 202 -11.74 2.04 -16.07
N PRO A 203 -12.93 2.02 -16.71
CA PRO A 203 -13.14 2.72 -17.99
C PRO A 203 -12.93 4.24 -17.88
N ILE A 204 -13.26 4.84 -16.75
CA ILE A 204 -13.08 6.27 -16.51
C ILE A 204 -11.59 6.60 -16.39
N LEU A 205 -10.83 5.78 -15.65
CA LEU A 205 -9.41 6.00 -15.40
C LEU A 205 -8.54 5.77 -16.65
N PHE A 206 -8.82 4.70 -17.40
CA PHE A 206 -7.98 4.26 -18.53
C PHE A 206 -8.63 4.48 -19.89
N GLY A 207 -9.92 4.81 -19.96
CA GLY A 207 -10.66 5.05 -21.20
C GLY A 207 -10.48 6.44 -21.79
N LYS A 208 -10.06 7.44 -21.02
CA LYS A 208 -9.72 8.76 -21.52
C LYS A 208 -8.34 8.73 -22.17
N LYS A 209 -8.26 8.93 -23.50
CA LYS A 209 -7.00 9.34 -24.12
C LYS A 209 -6.53 10.61 -23.40
N PRO A 210 -5.24 10.74 -23.03
CA PRO A 210 -4.73 11.99 -22.49
C PRO A 210 -5.06 13.09 -23.49
N GLU A 211 -5.80 14.11 -23.07
CA GLU A 211 -5.98 15.32 -23.86
C GLU A 211 -4.58 15.80 -24.21
N SER A 212 -4.32 15.96 -25.50
CA SER A 212 -3.02 16.38 -26.00
C SER A 212 -2.60 17.64 -25.25
N CYS A 213 -1.49 17.55 -24.53
CA CYS A 213 -0.89 18.70 -23.89
C CYS A 213 -0.77 19.81 -24.93
N GLY A 214 -1.42 20.96 -24.71
CA GLY A 214 -1.41 22.11 -25.61
C GLY A 214 -0.06 22.84 -25.68
N CYS A 215 1.04 22.18 -25.36
CA CYS A 215 2.39 22.64 -25.57
C CYS A 215 2.66 22.69 -27.08
N ARG A 216 2.34 23.83 -27.71
CA ARG A 216 2.91 24.16 -29.02
C ARG A 216 4.42 24.26 -28.86
N ILE A 217 5.14 23.21 -29.24
CA ILE A 217 6.56 23.31 -29.54
C ILE A 217 6.62 24.23 -30.76
N GLN A 218 6.99 25.51 -30.54
CA GLN A 218 7.42 26.37 -31.64
C GLN A 218 8.67 25.73 -32.23
N LYS A 219 8.52 25.09 -33.38
CA LYS A 219 9.66 24.73 -34.22
C LYS A 219 10.23 26.05 -34.76
N GLY A 220 11.23 26.57 -34.05
CA GLY A 220 12.16 27.53 -34.61
C GLY A 220 13.03 26.80 -35.64
N GLY A 221 12.62 26.86 -36.89
CA GLY A 221 13.40 26.41 -38.00
C GLY A 221 13.81 27.62 -38.79
N GLU A 222 15.03 28.11 -38.64
CA GLU A 222 15.70 28.89 -39.66
C GLU A 222 16.55 27.97 -40.53
N LEU A 223 16.22 28.00 -41.80
CA LEU A 223 16.99 27.44 -42.92
C LEU A 223 18.39 28.05 -42.93
N TYR A 224 19.42 27.19 -42.86
CA TYR A 224 20.72 27.52 -43.44
C TYR A 224 20.84 26.77 -44.75
N GLU A 225 20.63 27.51 -45.87
CA GLU A 225 21.24 27.22 -47.17
C GLU A 225 22.74 27.49 -47.11
N ARG A 226 23.53 26.46 -47.34
CA ARG A 226 24.72 26.42 -48.19
C ARG A 226 25.27 25.02 -48.33
#